data_2cd45ccd161c503ff79b21455ced32d1
#
_entry.id   2cd45ccd161c503ff79b21455ced32d1
#
_cell.length_a   1.000
_cell.length_b   1.000
_cell.length_c   1.000
_cell.angle_alpha   90.00
_cell.angle_beta   90.00
_cell.angle_gamma   90.00
#
_symmetry.space_group_name_H-M   'P 1'
#
loop_
_entity.id
_entity.type
_entity.pdbx_description
1 polymer ?
#
loop_
_entity_poly.entity_id
_entity_poly.type
_entity_poly.pdbx_seq_one_letter_code
_entity_poly.pdbx_strand_id
1 'polypeptide(L)'
;TIPAGESLDLEVRLESVHEGILASAHVATTMHAECGRCLEKFTAPFEVEFQELFAYTPTEADEYEVHGDHVDLEPPLRDAVVLALPFQPVCRPDCPGLDPESGELRETEAAVAPNVEIDSRWAALAGFEAEDEHDSDGTFESTRN
;
A
#
# COMPACT_ATOMS: atom_id res chain seq x y z
N THR A 1 10.11 5.44 4.07
CA THR A 1 10.96 4.62 4.97
C THR A 1 10.67 4.94 6.43
N ILE A 2 10.92 3.98 7.30
CA ILE A 2 10.96 4.19 8.75
C ILE A 2 12.44 4.19 9.13
N PRO A 3 12.99 5.30 9.66
CA PRO A 3 14.41 5.38 9.97
C PRO A 3 14.81 4.44 11.11
N ALA A 4 16.07 4.01 11.09
CA ALA A 4 16.61 3.26 12.24
C ALA A 4 16.62 4.13 13.50
N GLY A 5 16.06 3.59 14.59
CA GLY A 5 15.92 4.30 15.86
C GLY A 5 14.61 5.09 16.01
N GLU A 6 13.73 5.08 15.02
CA GLU A 6 12.37 5.57 15.21
C GLU A 6 11.62 4.66 16.18
N SER A 7 10.81 5.25 17.06
CA SER A 7 10.00 4.49 18.01
C SER A 7 8.78 3.90 17.34
N LEU A 8 8.46 2.67 17.69
CA LEU A 8 7.23 1.98 17.29
C LEU A 8 6.36 1.82 18.53
N ASP A 9 5.10 2.25 18.44
CA ASP A 9 4.08 1.88 19.41
C ASP A 9 3.44 0.58 18.93
N LEU A 10 3.56 -0.47 19.75
CA LEU A 10 3.13 -1.82 19.42
C LEU A 10 2.12 -2.31 20.45
N GLU A 11 0.88 -2.52 20.03
CA GLU A 11 -0.15 -3.19 20.80
C GLU A 11 -0.30 -4.64 20.32
N VAL A 12 -0.07 -5.61 21.21
CA VAL A 12 -0.08 -7.03 20.86
C VAL A 12 -1.11 -7.78 21.71
N ARG A 13 -1.90 -8.62 21.06
CA ARG A 13 -2.76 -9.62 21.68
C ARG A 13 -2.32 -11.01 21.25
N LEU A 14 -2.05 -11.86 22.24
CA LEU A 14 -1.70 -13.25 22.04
C LEU A 14 -2.83 -14.15 22.52
N GLU A 15 -3.27 -15.07 21.67
CA GLU A 15 -4.33 -16.02 21.97
C GLU A 15 -3.82 -17.45 21.73
N SER A 16 -3.92 -18.31 22.75
CA SER A 16 -3.60 -19.74 22.58
C SER A 16 -4.74 -20.42 21.83
N VAL A 17 -4.41 -21.02 20.71
CA VAL A 17 -5.31 -21.83 19.88
C VAL A 17 -4.80 -23.28 19.82
N HIS A 18 -5.57 -24.17 19.19
CA HIS A 18 -5.21 -25.59 19.16
C HIS A 18 -3.86 -25.87 18.47
N GLU A 19 -3.57 -25.11 17.43
CA GLU A 19 -2.39 -25.31 16.56
C GLU A 19 -1.17 -24.48 16.97
N GLY A 20 -1.38 -23.44 17.80
CA GLY A 20 -0.30 -22.53 18.14
C GLY A 20 -0.73 -21.33 18.98
N ILE A 21 -0.01 -20.25 18.81
CA ILE A 21 -0.31 -18.94 19.37
C ILE A 21 -0.67 -18.00 18.22
N LEU A 22 -1.89 -17.49 18.23
CA LEU A 22 -2.33 -16.44 17.32
C LEU A 22 -1.92 -15.09 17.88
N ALA A 23 -1.07 -14.37 17.17
CA ALA A 23 -0.66 -13.02 17.51
C ALA A 23 -1.41 -12.03 16.61
N SER A 24 -2.15 -11.11 17.22
CA SER A 24 -2.75 -9.97 16.54
C SER A 24 -2.05 -8.72 17.04
N ALA A 25 -1.56 -7.89 16.13
CA ALA A 25 -0.78 -6.71 16.49
C ALA A 25 -1.23 -5.48 15.70
N HIS A 26 -1.24 -4.35 16.38
CA HIS A 26 -1.39 -3.02 15.81
C HIS A 26 -0.10 -2.24 16.03
N VAL A 27 0.41 -1.63 14.98
CA VAL A 27 1.67 -0.88 14.97
C VAL A 27 1.40 0.54 14.54
N ALA A 28 1.85 1.51 15.33
CA ALA A 28 1.80 2.92 14.98
C ALA A 28 3.19 3.54 15.05
N THR A 29 3.54 4.35 14.04
CA THR A 29 4.84 5.03 13.95
C THR A 29 4.76 6.23 13.01
N THR A 30 5.89 6.87 12.77
CA THR A 30 6.03 7.95 11.79
C THR A 30 6.82 7.47 10.57
N MET A 31 6.22 7.62 9.41
CA MET A 31 6.87 7.36 8.13
C MET A 31 7.58 8.62 7.61
N HIS A 32 8.81 8.46 7.13
CA HIS A 32 9.56 9.49 6.41
C HIS A 32 9.58 9.13 4.93
N ALA A 33 9.12 10.03 4.09
CA ALA A 33 9.00 9.79 2.66
C ALA A 33 9.40 11.01 1.83
N GLU A 34 9.59 10.78 0.55
CA GLU A 34 9.72 11.81 -0.47
C GLU A 34 8.51 11.73 -1.39
N CYS A 35 7.87 12.86 -1.62
CA CYS A 35 6.68 12.92 -2.44
C CYS A 35 6.98 12.54 -3.89
N GLY A 36 6.26 11.56 -4.43
CA GLY A 36 6.44 11.13 -5.82
C GLY A 36 6.02 12.17 -6.87
N ARG A 37 5.37 13.28 -6.44
CA ARG A 37 4.95 14.36 -7.34
C ARG A 37 5.84 15.60 -7.27
N CYS A 38 6.18 16.09 -6.07
CA CYS A 38 6.95 17.33 -5.90
C CYS A 38 8.37 17.12 -5.39
N LEU A 39 8.76 15.88 -5.10
CA LEU A 39 10.07 15.46 -4.61
C LEU A 39 10.46 16.08 -3.25
N GLU A 40 9.52 16.74 -2.56
CA GLU A 40 9.76 17.23 -1.22
C GLU A 40 9.68 16.11 -0.18
N LYS A 41 10.54 16.20 0.81
CA LYS A 41 10.53 15.29 1.96
C LYS A 41 9.40 15.66 2.90
N PHE A 42 8.70 14.65 3.39
CA PHE A 42 7.63 14.83 4.36
C PHE A 42 7.59 13.67 5.36
N THR A 43 6.86 13.88 6.44
CA THR A 43 6.55 12.85 7.42
C THR A 43 5.05 12.68 7.52
N ALA A 44 4.61 11.45 7.75
CA ALA A 44 3.21 11.13 7.93
C ALA A 44 3.04 10.03 8.99
N PRO A 45 1.91 10.01 9.72
CA PRO A 45 1.58 8.88 10.56
C PRO A 45 1.45 7.62 9.70
N PHE A 46 1.90 6.50 10.25
CA PHE A 46 1.83 5.21 9.62
C PHE A 46 1.31 4.18 10.61
N GLU A 47 0.29 3.47 10.22
CA GLU A 47 -0.34 2.44 11.02
C GLU A 47 -0.51 1.18 10.18
N VAL A 48 -0.29 0.02 10.78
CA VAL A 48 -0.50 -1.28 10.16
C VAL A 48 -0.96 -2.29 11.19
N GLU A 49 -1.83 -3.19 10.78
CA GLU A 49 -2.27 -4.33 11.58
C GLU A 49 -1.82 -5.61 10.89
N PHE A 50 -1.44 -6.59 11.70
CA PHE A 50 -1.18 -7.92 11.20
C PHE A 50 -1.69 -8.99 12.17
N GLN A 51 -1.91 -10.18 11.65
CA GLN A 51 -2.30 -11.34 12.43
C GLN A 51 -1.57 -12.56 11.89
N GLU A 52 -0.80 -13.22 12.78
CA GLU A 52 0.03 -14.36 12.41
C GLU A 52 -0.11 -15.49 13.41
N LEU A 53 -0.02 -16.72 12.90
CA LEU A 53 -0.04 -17.94 13.70
C LEU A 53 1.38 -18.45 13.91
N PHE A 54 1.77 -18.61 15.17
CA PHE A 54 3.02 -19.27 15.57
C PHE A 54 2.72 -20.70 15.98
N ALA A 55 3.14 -21.66 15.16
CA ALA A 55 2.81 -23.06 15.35
C ALA A 55 3.55 -23.69 16.54
N TYR A 56 2.87 -24.53 17.33
CA TYR A 56 3.53 -25.34 18.38
C TYR A 56 4.37 -26.48 17.79
N THR A 57 3.92 -27.03 16.66
CA THR A 57 4.63 -28.08 15.94
C THR A 57 4.66 -27.67 14.47
N PRO A 58 5.71 -26.93 14.05
CA PRO A 58 5.76 -26.38 12.72
C PRO A 58 5.88 -27.48 11.66
N THR A 59 5.24 -27.24 10.52
CA THR A 59 5.33 -28.01 9.29
C THR A 59 6.02 -27.17 8.21
N GLU A 60 6.26 -27.76 7.03
CA GLU A 60 6.82 -26.98 5.89
C GLU A 60 5.92 -25.82 5.41
N ALA A 61 4.66 -25.81 5.83
CA ALA A 61 3.69 -24.76 5.47
C ALA A 61 3.64 -23.62 6.50
N ASP A 62 4.21 -23.79 7.69
CA ASP A 62 4.18 -22.82 8.76
C ASP A 62 5.41 -21.90 8.68
N GLU A 63 5.18 -20.61 8.59
CA GLU A 63 6.24 -19.61 8.47
C GLU A 63 6.85 -19.23 9.80
N TYR A 64 6.04 -19.28 10.88
CA TYR A 64 6.44 -18.89 12.23
C TYR A 64 6.18 -19.99 13.24
N GLU A 65 7.06 -20.11 14.22
CA GLU A 65 6.96 -21.14 15.27
C GLU A 65 7.13 -20.57 16.68
N VAL A 66 6.64 -21.31 17.66
CA VAL A 66 6.85 -21.01 19.09
C VAL A 66 8.18 -21.56 19.54
N HIS A 67 9.07 -20.70 20.05
CA HIS A 67 10.37 -21.07 20.57
C HIS A 67 10.35 -21.19 22.10
N GLY A 68 10.12 -22.40 22.61
CA GLY A 68 10.04 -22.63 24.05
C GLY A 68 8.83 -21.94 24.67
N ASP A 69 9.04 -20.82 25.36
CA ASP A 69 8.01 -20.01 26.04
C ASP A 69 7.77 -18.63 25.42
N HIS A 70 8.31 -18.39 24.24
CA HIS A 70 8.20 -17.11 23.56
C HIS A 70 7.96 -17.24 22.04
N VAL A 71 7.49 -16.17 21.45
CA VAL A 71 7.35 -15.96 20.00
C VAL A 71 8.19 -14.77 19.59
N ASP A 72 8.79 -14.82 18.41
CA ASP A 72 9.53 -13.70 17.83
C ASP A 72 8.62 -12.91 16.89
N LEU A 73 8.23 -11.71 17.31
CA LEU A 73 7.35 -10.84 16.53
C LEU A 73 8.12 -9.98 15.51
N GLU A 74 9.46 -9.94 15.54
CA GLU A 74 10.22 -9.08 14.64
C GLU A 74 10.02 -9.44 13.15
N PRO A 75 10.09 -10.71 12.74
CA PRO A 75 9.89 -11.05 11.32
C PRO A 75 8.52 -10.66 10.78
N PRO A 76 7.37 -11.06 11.36
CA PRO A 76 6.05 -10.69 10.84
C PRO A 76 5.79 -9.17 10.94
N LEU A 77 6.29 -8.52 11.99
CA LEU A 77 6.23 -7.06 12.11
C LEU A 77 6.94 -6.38 10.93
N ARG A 78 8.16 -6.82 10.62
CA ARG A 78 8.95 -6.27 9.52
C ARG A 78 8.24 -6.45 8.18
N ASP A 79 7.71 -7.63 7.93
CA ASP A 79 7.02 -7.96 6.68
C ASP A 79 5.73 -7.13 6.54
N ALA A 80 4.92 -7.05 7.60
CA ALA A 80 3.70 -6.25 7.61
C ALA A 80 4.01 -4.76 7.33
N VAL A 81 5.01 -4.19 8.00
CA VAL A 81 5.42 -2.80 7.81
C VAL A 81 5.91 -2.55 6.39
N VAL A 82 6.81 -3.39 5.88
CA VAL A 82 7.41 -3.20 4.54
C VAL A 82 6.35 -3.28 3.44
N LEU A 83 5.42 -4.26 3.55
CA LEU A 83 4.35 -4.44 2.57
C LEU A 83 3.28 -3.35 2.62
N ALA A 84 3.06 -2.73 3.77
CA ALA A 84 2.08 -1.66 3.95
C ALA A 84 2.61 -0.27 3.55
N LEU A 85 3.93 -0.10 3.43
CA LEU A 85 4.50 1.18 3.00
C LEU A 85 4.02 1.56 1.59
N PRO A 86 3.55 2.81 1.39
CA PRO A 86 3.07 3.24 0.09
C PRO A 86 4.21 3.24 -0.94
N PHE A 87 3.96 2.60 -2.09
CA PHE A 87 4.93 2.55 -3.19
C PHE A 87 5.21 3.93 -3.78
N GLN A 88 4.19 4.78 -3.86
CA GLN A 88 4.30 6.16 -4.33
C GLN A 88 3.68 7.11 -3.30
N PRO A 89 4.42 7.47 -2.24
CA PRO A 89 3.91 8.37 -1.23
C PRO A 89 3.72 9.78 -1.80
N VAL A 90 2.67 10.46 -1.36
CA VAL A 90 2.38 11.84 -1.72
C VAL A 90 2.24 12.68 -0.46
N CYS A 91 2.80 13.90 -0.45
CA CYS A 91 2.76 14.77 0.72
C CYS A 91 1.32 15.22 1.08
N ARG A 92 0.46 15.32 0.06
CA ARG A 92 -0.98 15.61 0.18
C ARG A 92 -1.70 15.12 -1.07
N PRO A 93 -2.99 14.75 -0.97
CA PRO A 93 -3.77 14.21 -2.09
C PRO A 93 -3.80 15.12 -3.32
N ASP A 94 -3.85 16.44 -3.09
CA ASP A 94 -3.93 17.52 -4.08
C ASP A 94 -2.56 18.09 -4.47
N CYS A 95 -1.47 17.37 -4.21
CA CYS A 95 -0.13 17.84 -4.55
C CYS A 95 -0.02 18.11 -6.06
N PRO A 96 0.27 19.34 -6.51
CA PRO A 96 0.28 19.69 -7.92
C PRO A 96 1.50 19.15 -8.66
N GLY A 97 2.53 18.72 -7.91
CA GLY A 97 3.77 18.20 -8.48
C GLY A 97 4.69 19.29 -9.05
N LEU A 98 5.68 18.84 -9.80
CA LEU A 98 6.63 19.69 -10.51
C LEU A 98 6.17 19.92 -11.95
N ASP A 99 6.54 21.06 -12.48
CA ASP A 99 6.41 21.36 -13.89
C ASP A 99 7.45 20.55 -14.69
N PRO A 100 7.05 19.81 -15.75
CA PRO A 100 7.96 18.92 -16.47
C PRO A 100 9.02 19.66 -17.30
N GLU A 101 8.80 20.95 -17.61
CA GLU A 101 9.75 21.75 -18.42
C GLU A 101 10.70 22.55 -17.53
N SER A 102 10.16 23.22 -16.49
CA SER A 102 10.95 24.09 -15.61
C SER A 102 11.50 23.36 -14.39
N GLY A 103 10.86 22.26 -13.95
CA GLY A 103 11.19 21.57 -12.70
C GLY A 103 10.75 22.32 -11.45
N GLU A 104 10.02 23.42 -11.58
CA GLU A 104 9.53 24.21 -10.46
C GLU A 104 8.23 23.61 -9.90
N LEU A 105 7.96 23.90 -8.61
CA LEU A 105 6.72 23.49 -7.98
C LEU A 105 5.52 24.22 -8.61
N ARG A 106 4.52 23.48 -9.05
CA ARG A 106 3.30 24.05 -9.63
C ARG A 106 2.42 24.62 -8.53
N GLU A 107 1.83 25.80 -8.76
CA GLU A 107 0.97 26.45 -7.78
C GLU A 107 -0.41 25.78 -7.67
N THR A 108 -0.87 25.18 -8.74
CA THR A 108 -2.19 24.52 -8.79
C THR A 108 -2.10 23.21 -9.60
N GLU A 109 -3.00 22.30 -9.32
CA GLU A 109 -3.27 21.12 -10.17
C GLU A 109 -3.94 21.54 -11.49
N ALA A 110 -3.45 22.62 -12.11
CA ALA A 110 -3.90 22.98 -13.44
C ALA A 110 -3.55 21.84 -14.36
N ALA A 111 -4.58 21.20 -14.91
CA ALA A 111 -4.42 20.17 -15.91
C ALA A 111 -3.37 20.67 -16.92
N VAL A 112 -2.29 19.94 -17.07
CA VAL A 112 -1.46 20.06 -18.27
C VAL A 112 -2.45 19.74 -19.39
N ALA A 113 -2.94 20.76 -20.08
CA ALA A 113 -3.48 20.51 -21.39
C ALA A 113 -2.33 19.83 -22.13
N PRO A 114 -2.46 18.54 -22.46
CA PRO A 114 -1.36 17.86 -23.10
C PRO A 114 -1.14 18.61 -24.42
N ASN A 115 -0.02 19.34 -24.51
CA ASN A 115 0.52 19.70 -25.82
C ASN A 115 1.08 18.38 -26.39
N VAL A 116 0.14 17.50 -26.73
CA VAL A 116 0.48 16.20 -27.27
C VAL A 116 0.79 16.38 -28.74
N GLU A 117 2.01 16.81 -29.03
CA GLU A 117 2.60 16.34 -30.27
C GLU A 117 2.74 14.82 -30.11
N ILE A 118 1.77 14.09 -30.65
CA ILE A 118 1.80 12.63 -30.65
C ILE A 118 3.07 12.23 -31.39
N ASP A 119 4.02 11.60 -30.67
CA ASP A 119 5.21 11.02 -31.29
C ASP A 119 4.77 10.19 -32.50
N SER A 120 5.39 10.46 -33.66
CA SER A 120 5.03 9.82 -34.92
C SER A 120 5.04 8.28 -34.86
N ARG A 121 5.80 7.69 -33.92
CA ARG A 121 5.83 6.24 -33.67
C ARG A 121 4.50 5.70 -33.14
N TRP A 122 3.72 6.56 -32.47
CA TRP A 122 2.43 6.22 -31.88
C TRP A 122 1.24 6.74 -32.69
N ALA A 123 1.50 7.39 -33.83
CA ALA A 123 0.45 7.96 -34.69
C ALA A 123 -0.59 6.92 -35.14
N ALA A 124 -0.19 5.67 -35.28
CA ALA A 124 -1.11 4.58 -35.64
C ALA A 124 -2.13 4.27 -34.53
N LEU A 125 -1.86 4.63 -33.26
CA LEU A 125 -2.78 4.44 -32.14
C LEU A 125 -3.84 5.54 -32.05
N ALA A 126 -3.69 6.65 -32.76
CA ALA A 126 -4.66 7.75 -32.74
C ALA A 126 -6.05 7.36 -33.29
N GLY A 127 -6.13 6.26 -34.05
CA GLY A 127 -7.40 5.71 -34.56
C GLY A 127 -7.95 4.53 -33.73
N PHE A 128 -7.31 4.20 -32.61
CA PHE A 128 -7.80 3.14 -31.73
C PHE A 128 -8.86 3.72 -30.78
N GLU A 129 -10.13 3.52 -31.11
CA GLU A 129 -11.24 3.76 -30.21
C GLU A 129 -11.42 2.50 -29.36
N ALA A 130 -11.24 2.61 -28.04
CA ALA A 130 -11.62 1.55 -27.13
C ALA A 130 -13.16 1.43 -27.22
N GLU A 131 -13.65 0.30 -27.72
CA GLU A 131 -15.07 -0.02 -27.62
C GLU A 131 -15.33 -0.25 -26.12
N ASP A 132 -15.94 0.75 -25.45
CA ASP A 132 -16.51 0.59 -24.13
C ASP A 132 -17.65 -0.42 -24.24
N GLU A 133 -17.36 -1.69 -24.00
CA GLU A 133 -18.40 -2.69 -23.75
C GLU A 133 -19.15 -2.31 -22.46
N HIS A 134 -20.11 -1.42 -22.64
CA HIS A 134 -21.12 -1.11 -21.64
C HIS A 134 -22.12 -2.28 -21.61
N ASP A 135 -21.74 -3.36 -20.93
CA ASP A 135 -22.66 -4.46 -20.63
C ASP A 135 -23.54 -4.06 -19.42
N SER A 136 -24.53 -3.24 -19.72
CA SER A 136 -25.64 -2.95 -18.85
C SER A 136 -26.87 -3.69 -19.40
N ASP A 137 -27.13 -4.91 -18.93
CA ASP A 137 -28.49 -5.31 -18.57
C ASP A 137 -28.51 -6.78 -18.06
N GLY A 138 -28.42 -6.97 -16.78
CA GLY A 138 -28.78 -8.21 -16.11
C GLY A 138 -30.02 -8.02 -15.25
N THR A 139 -31.18 -7.86 -15.88
CA THR A 139 -32.49 -7.89 -15.20
C THR A 139 -32.70 -9.29 -14.60
N PHE A 140 -32.41 -9.42 -13.31
CA PHE A 140 -32.75 -10.65 -12.55
C PHE A 140 -34.24 -10.65 -12.25
N GLU A 141 -34.99 -11.31 -13.13
CA GLU A 141 -36.43 -11.56 -12.95
C GLU A 141 -36.63 -12.71 -11.97
N SER A 142 -37.03 -12.36 -10.75
CA SER A 142 -37.43 -13.30 -9.68
C SER A 142 -38.80 -13.92 -10.00
N THR A 143 -38.81 -15.14 -10.50
CA THR A 143 -40.06 -15.91 -10.60
C THR A 143 -40.26 -16.71 -9.32
N ARG A 144 -41.25 -16.29 -8.53
CA ARG A 144 -41.85 -17.09 -7.46
C ARG A 144 -42.70 -18.21 -8.06
N ASN A 145 -42.51 -19.41 -7.56
CA ASN A 145 -43.59 -20.37 -7.38
C ASN A 145 -43.27 -21.33 -6.21
#